data_2273411569712347518ce9d1223378f6
#
_entry.id   2273411569712347518ce9d1223378f6
#
_cell.length_a   1.000
_cell.length_b   1.000
_cell.length_c   1.000
_cell.angle_alpha   90.00
_cell.angle_beta   90.00
_cell.angle_gamma   90.00
#
_symmetry.space_group_name_H-M   'P 1'
#
loop_
_entity.id
_entity.type
_entity.pdbx_description
1 polymer ?
#
loop_
_entity_poly.entity_id
_entity_poly.type
_entity_poly.pdbx_seq_one_letter_code
_entity_poly.pdbx_strand_id
1 'polypeptide(L)'
;MIRFIRQLALGATCFALSAGIAGAWSLEEAAKPYKGTQISVIFLDRPGYHAIEKMLPEFEQKTGIKVNFEWTPYESTLEKEVRDFSSNGDLTIALVDLVWIGTFADSDYIVPIDDLKKQFPNIFDPGYDMSDFFPLLLNAFGTWNGKVYGPPFDNYSGLLFYNKKMLKDAGFDKPPETWDDLLKVYAPKLTQNGKYAYALQSRRGETQSCDSFMRFIWPWGGSLLDSKFKSNLLSPQSQAGLEFRQQLIKYMPPGIVDYDHSEAVNALVQGQVAMITEWSAFYSTLVDPKSSKIVNDLGVAPEPKGPDGRKPALGGFSLAVAKQANDNQKAASWLFIQWATSKETAKQYVENGGVSGRQSTYKDPELVQKYPFIAPMVESWQQGVPEFRPRFAEWPQLSEIVAEVGTNILLGSVSVKQGSEEIGKRVEEVLSKAGYYDGKKKLAQ
;
A
#
# COMPACT_ATOMS: atom_id res chain seq x y z
N MET A 1 6.22 20.16 96.20
CA MET A 1 5.16 19.61 95.33
C MET A 1 5.77 19.39 93.93
N ILE A 2 6.26 18.17 93.73
CA ILE A 2 7.11 17.81 92.58
C ILE A 2 6.18 17.12 91.52
N ARG A 3 6.17 17.66 90.31
CA ARG A 3 5.48 16.98 89.13
C ARG A 3 6.54 16.42 88.21
N PHE A 4 6.55 15.10 88.02
CA PHE A 4 7.27 14.37 87.05
C PHE A 4 6.65 14.53 85.63
N ILE A 5 7.44 14.93 84.69
CA ILE A 5 7.06 14.88 83.25
C ILE A 5 7.82 13.71 82.64
N ARG A 6 7.12 12.68 82.22
CA ARG A 6 7.63 11.60 81.41
C ARG A 6 7.70 12.04 79.92
N GLN A 7 8.90 12.01 79.38
CA GLN A 7 9.08 12.10 77.92
C GLN A 7 8.84 10.78 77.28
N LEU A 8 7.83 10.73 76.34
CA LEU A 8 7.66 9.66 75.40
C LEU A 8 8.47 9.98 74.11
N ALA A 9 9.47 9.15 73.80
CA ALA A 9 10.16 9.17 72.53
C ALA A 9 9.33 8.38 71.53
N LEU A 10 8.74 9.07 70.53
CA LEU A 10 8.19 8.44 69.34
C LEU A 10 9.33 8.20 68.35
N GLY A 11 9.67 6.92 68.18
CA GLY A 11 10.53 6.49 67.04
C GLY A 11 9.76 6.57 65.74
N ALA A 12 10.08 7.54 64.90
CA ALA A 12 9.61 7.61 63.52
C ALA A 12 10.48 6.71 62.65
N THR A 13 9.95 5.51 62.31
CA THR A 13 10.55 4.64 61.32
C THR A 13 10.22 5.21 59.94
N CYS A 14 11.17 5.90 59.32
CA CYS A 14 11.06 6.27 57.91
C CYS A 14 11.13 5.03 57.04
N PHE A 15 9.99 4.56 56.55
CA PHE A 15 9.94 3.68 55.38
C PHE A 15 10.31 4.53 54.15
N ALA A 16 11.55 4.42 53.71
CA ALA A 16 11.94 4.90 52.39
C ALA A 16 11.27 4.01 51.36
N LEU A 17 10.13 4.45 50.81
CA LEU A 17 9.65 3.92 49.56
C LEU A 17 10.70 4.29 48.49
N SER A 18 11.54 3.32 48.13
CA SER A 18 12.29 3.37 46.88
C SER A 18 11.25 3.24 45.73
N ALA A 19 10.71 4.40 45.30
CA ALA A 19 10.09 4.51 44.00
C ALA A 19 11.20 4.18 42.98
N GLY A 20 11.23 2.91 42.54
CA GLY A 20 12.03 2.52 41.40
C GLY A 20 11.64 3.46 40.26
N ILE A 21 12.61 4.24 39.79
CA ILE A 21 12.47 4.94 38.51
C ILE A 21 12.21 3.83 37.51
N ALA A 22 10.96 3.62 37.15
CA ALA A 22 10.61 2.80 35.98
C ALA A 22 11.34 3.47 34.82
N GLY A 23 12.44 2.87 34.37
CA GLY A 23 13.20 3.37 33.22
C GLY A 23 12.23 3.57 32.06
N ALA A 24 12.39 4.67 31.32
CA ALA A 24 11.62 4.87 30.09
C ALA A 24 11.77 3.61 29.21
N TRP A 25 10.68 3.19 28.58
CA TRP A 25 10.73 2.05 27.66
C TRP A 25 11.81 2.29 26.60
N SER A 26 12.59 1.27 26.30
CA SER A 26 13.51 1.28 25.15
C SER A 26 13.46 -0.05 24.41
N LEU A 27 13.73 0.01 23.12
CA LEU A 27 13.76 -1.17 22.25
C LEU A 27 14.77 -2.21 22.77
N GLU A 28 15.94 -1.75 23.19
CA GLU A 28 17.02 -2.59 23.72
C GLU A 28 16.61 -3.37 24.97
N GLU A 29 15.94 -2.69 25.92
CA GLU A 29 15.48 -3.33 27.16
C GLU A 29 14.35 -4.33 26.86
N ALA A 30 13.40 -3.95 26.02
CA ALA A 30 12.28 -4.80 25.62
C ALA A 30 12.75 -6.05 24.85
N ALA A 31 13.84 -5.95 24.09
CA ALA A 31 14.38 -7.03 23.29
C ALA A 31 15.27 -8.03 24.08
N LYS A 32 15.78 -7.66 25.26
CA LYS A 32 16.70 -8.53 26.04
C LYS A 32 16.27 -9.99 26.17
N PRO A 33 14.98 -10.30 26.50
CA PRO A 33 14.54 -11.69 26.64
C PRO A 33 14.57 -12.48 25.32
N TYR A 34 14.62 -11.77 24.19
CA TYR A 34 14.50 -12.35 22.84
C TYR A 34 15.79 -12.32 22.04
N LYS A 35 16.92 -11.94 22.69
CA LYS A 35 18.25 -11.92 22.06
C LYS A 35 18.60 -13.30 21.49
N GLY A 36 19.06 -13.32 20.23
CA GLY A 36 19.39 -14.54 19.50
C GLY A 36 18.20 -15.19 18.79
N THR A 37 16.97 -14.68 18.98
CA THR A 37 15.81 -15.13 18.22
C THR A 37 16.00 -14.80 16.73
N GLN A 38 15.61 -15.73 15.86
CA GLN A 38 15.58 -15.54 14.42
C GLN A 38 14.13 -15.38 13.98
N ILE A 39 13.89 -14.36 13.18
CA ILE A 39 12.59 -14.09 12.55
C ILE A 39 12.76 -14.00 11.03
N SER A 40 11.70 -14.24 10.28
CA SER A 40 11.73 -14.26 8.82
C SER A 40 10.50 -13.61 8.21
N VAL A 41 10.70 -12.96 7.07
CA VAL A 41 9.69 -12.27 6.30
C VAL A 41 10.00 -12.38 4.80
N ILE A 42 8.98 -12.51 3.98
CA ILE A 42 9.09 -12.34 2.54
C ILE A 42 8.98 -10.85 2.21
N PHE A 43 9.94 -10.34 1.43
CA PHE A 43 9.92 -9.00 0.89
C PHE A 43 10.00 -8.99 -0.64
N LEU A 44 9.47 -7.92 -1.23
CA LEU A 44 9.54 -7.69 -2.67
C LEU A 44 10.88 -7.05 -3.04
N ASP A 45 11.42 -7.40 -4.20
CA ASP A 45 12.61 -6.74 -4.76
C ASP A 45 12.25 -5.33 -5.28
N ARG A 46 12.14 -4.38 -4.34
CA ARG A 46 11.76 -2.98 -4.59
C ARG A 46 12.52 -2.02 -3.66
N PRO A 47 12.66 -0.74 -4.03
CA PRO A 47 13.44 0.23 -3.25
C PRO A 47 13.05 0.34 -1.78
N GLY A 48 11.75 0.29 -1.44
CA GLY A 48 11.28 0.39 -0.06
C GLY A 48 11.79 -0.74 0.84
N TYR A 49 11.85 -1.96 0.32
CA TYR A 49 12.34 -3.11 1.09
C TYR A 49 13.85 -3.11 1.23
N HIS A 50 14.59 -2.70 0.19
CA HIS A 50 16.02 -2.46 0.28
C HIS A 50 16.37 -1.29 1.21
N ALA A 51 15.47 -0.32 1.37
CA ALA A 51 15.65 0.75 2.35
C ALA A 51 15.70 0.20 3.78
N ILE A 52 14.77 -0.70 4.14
CA ILE A 52 14.76 -1.30 5.48
C ILE A 52 15.93 -2.29 5.67
N GLU A 53 16.32 -3.01 4.60
CA GLU A 53 17.51 -3.89 4.63
C GLU A 53 18.78 -3.12 4.97
N LYS A 54 18.99 -1.93 4.38
CA LYS A 54 20.14 -1.06 4.70
C LYS A 54 20.17 -0.62 6.17
N MET A 55 19.01 -0.50 6.80
CA MET A 55 18.86 -0.05 8.18
C MET A 55 18.92 -1.21 9.17
N LEU A 56 18.76 -2.46 8.71
CA LEU A 56 18.70 -3.66 9.54
C LEU A 56 19.87 -3.82 10.51
N PRO A 57 21.14 -3.51 10.15
CA PRO A 57 22.27 -3.64 11.09
C PRO A 57 22.08 -2.87 12.39
N GLU A 58 21.39 -1.71 12.36
CA GLU A 58 21.08 -0.93 13.57
C GLU A 58 20.11 -1.69 14.48
N PHE A 59 19.04 -2.25 13.93
CA PHE A 59 18.08 -3.06 14.68
C PHE A 59 18.75 -4.28 15.31
N GLU A 60 19.50 -5.04 14.53
CA GLU A 60 20.19 -6.25 14.99
C GLU A 60 21.23 -5.95 16.09
N GLN A 61 21.96 -4.83 15.97
CA GLN A 61 22.93 -4.40 16.97
C GLN A 61 22.24 -4.03 18.29
N LYS A 62 21.12 -3.29 18.22
CA LYS A 62 20.37 -2.85 19.39
C LYS A 62 19.68 -4.01 20.12
N THR A 63 19.13 -4.95 19.38
CA THR A 63 18.24 -5.98 19.94
C THR A 63 18.90 -7.35 20.10
N GLY A 64 19.87 -7.66 19.25
CA GLY A 64 20.43 -9.02 19.10
C GLY A 64 19.46 -10.01 18.43
N ILE A 65 18.30 -9.55 17.91
CA ILE A 65 17.37 -10.33 17.10
C ILE A 65 17.92 -10.39 15.67
N LYS A 66 17.81 -11.55 15.00
CA LYS A 66 18.22 -11.72 13.60
C LYS A 66 17.01 -11.76 12.68
N VAL A 67 17.08 -11.03 11.57
CA VAL A 67 15.99 -10.95 10.59
C VAL A 67 16.46 -11.52 9.26
N ASN A 68 15.77 -12.53 8.77
CA ASN A 68 16.03 -13.16 7.48
C ASN A 68 14.99 -12.66 6.46
N PHE A 69 15.45 -12.08 5.37
CA PHE A 69 14.61 -11.68 4.25
C PHE A 69 14.63 -12.74 3.14
N GLU A 70 13.47 -13.16 2.69
CA GLU A 70 13.31 -13.89 1.45
C GLU A 70 12.77 -12.92 0.37
N TRP A 71 13.48 -12.80 -0.75
CA TRP A 71 13.09 -11.91 -1.85
C TRP A 71 12.20 -12.63 -2.85
N THR A 72 11.06 -12.02 -3.21
CA THR A 72 10.06 -12.68 -4.05
C THR A 72 9.40 -11.67 -5.00
N PRO A 73 9.11 -12.02 -6.25
CA PRO A 73 8.20 -11.24 -7.09
C PRO A 73 6.78 -11.19 -6.48
N TYR A 74 6.09 -10.08 -6.69
CA TYR A 74 4.74 -9.87 -6.15
C TYR A 74 3.79 -11.02 -6.48
N GLU A 75 3.80 -11.48 -7.74
CA GLU A 75 2.89 -12.50 -8.27
C GLU A 75 2.99 -13.85 -7.56
N SER A 76 4.12 -14.15 -6.92
CA SER A 76 4.33 -15.41 -6.19
C SER A 76 4.29 -15.27 -4.68
N THR A 77 4.22 -14.03 -4.15
CA THR A 77 4.31 -13.76 -2.72
C THR A 77 3.12 -14.34 -1.96
N LEU A 78 1.89 -14.06 -2.38
CA LEU A 78 0.69 -14.57 -1.72
C LEU A 78 0.69 -16.11 -1.63
N GLU A 79 0.99 -16.79 -2.74
CA GLU A 79 1.01 -18.26 -2.76
C GLU A 79 2.07 -18.83 -1.81
N LYS A 80 3.25 -18.23 -1.79
CA LYS A 80 4.33 -18.65 -0.87
C LYS A 80 3.96 -18.46 0.59
N GLU A 81 3.41 -17.30 0.96
CA GLU A 81 2.99 -17.01 2.33
C GLU A 81 1.85 -17.93 2.77
N VAL A 82 0.81 -18.11 1.95
CA VAL A 82 -0.30 -19.01 2.25
C VAL A 82 0.19 -20.46 2.40
N ARG A 83 1.08 -20.92 1.54
CA ARG A 83 1.68 -22.26 1.67
C ARG A 83 2.49 -22.41 2.94
N ASP A 84 3.30 -21.43 3.29
CA ASP A 84 4.12 -21.44 4.51
C ASP A 84 3.21 -21.45 5.76
N PHE A 85 2.25 -20.54 5.86
CA PHE A 85 1.34 -20.45 7.00
C PHE A 85 0.44 -21.68 7.15
N SER A 86 0.04 -22.32 6.06
CA SER A 86 -0.79 -23.54 6.11
C SER A 86 -0.01 -24.80 6.49
N SER A 87 1.31 -24.79 6.33
CA SER A 87 2.18 -25.93 6.62
C SER A 87 3.00 -25.78 7.91
N ASN A 88 2.75 -24.74 8.73
CA ASN A 88 3.59 -24.36 9.87
C ASN A 88 5.05 -24.20 9.48
N GLY A 89 5.31 -23.42 8.41
CA GLY A 89 6.64 -23.11 7.93
C GLY A 89 7.39 -22.10 8.82
N ASP A 90 8.41 -21.46 8.26
CA ASP A 90 9.36 -20.64 9.02
C ASP A 90 9.07 -19.15 9.03
N LEU A 91 8.07 -18.67 8.28
CA LEU A 91 7.71 -17.26 8.26
C LEU A 91 7.10 -16.82 9.58
N THR A 92 7.62 -15.74 10.14
CA THR A 92 7.18 -15.17 11.42
C THR A 92 6.48 -13.83 11.29
N ILE A 93 6.64 -13.19 10.13
CA ILE A 93 5.99 -11.95 9.75
C ILE A 93 5.34 -12.15 8.38
N ALA A 94 4.10 -11.72 8.26
CA ALA A 94 3.37 -11.63 6.99
C ALA A 94 3.54 -10.24 6.37
N LEU A 95 3.78 -10.19 5.08
CA LEU A 95 3.69 -8.98 4.25
C LEU A 95 2.28 -8.94 3.64
N VAL A 96 1.44 -8.05 4.12
CA VAL A 96 -0.01 -8.07 3.84
C VAL A 96 -0.40 -6.96 2.87
N ASP A 97 -0.65 -7.29 1.59
CA ASP A 97 -1.33 -6.36 0.67
C ASP A 97 -2.78 -6.13 1.12
N LEU A 98 -3.34 -4.99 0.76
CA LEU A 98 -4.73 -4.65 1.07
C LEU A 98 -5.73 -5.74 0.60
N VAL A 99 -5.46 -6.39 -0.52
CA VAL A 99 -6.32 -7.45 -1.07
C VAL A 99 -6.11 -8.82 -0.41
N TRP A 100 -5.05 -8.99 0.39
CA TRP A 100 -4.73 -10.27 1.06
C TRP A 100 -5.18 -10.30 2.52
N ILE A 101 -5.49 -9.13 3.12
CA ILE A 101 -5.78 -9.05 4.56
C ILE A 101 -6.96 -9.93 4.97
N GLY A 102 -8.01 -10.00 4.13
CA GLY A 102 -9.14 -10.88 4.37
C GLY A 102 -8.74 -12.35 4.36
N THR A 103 -7.92 -12.76 3.39
CA THR A 103 -7.39 -14.14 3.32
C THR A 103 -6.61 -14.51 4.58
N PHE A 104 -5.71 -13.64 5.02
CA PHE A 104 -4.84 -13.95 6.17
C PHE A 104 -5.57 -13.89 7.50
N ALA A 105 -6.45 -12.91 7.69
CA ALA A 105 -7.20 -12.75 8.93
C ALA A 105 -8.29 -13.82 9.10
N ASP A 106 -9.05 -14.13 8.04
CA ASP A 106 -10.14 -15.12 8.11
C ASP A 106 -9.62 -16.56 8.20
N SER A 107 -8.38 -16.81 7.70
CA SER A 107 -7.69 -18.10 7.86
C SER A 107 -6.91 -18.24 9.17
N ASP A 108 -6.96 -17.23 10.05
CA ASP A 108 -6.21 -17.19 11.33
C ASP A 108 -4.68 -17.32 11.14
N TYR A 109 -4.13 -16.79 10.02
CA TYR A 109 -2.69 -16.82 9.74
C TYR A 109 -1.92 -15.70 10.43
N ILE A 110 -2.60 -14.61 10.83
CA ILE A 110 -2.00 -13.44 11.46
C ILE A 110 -2.67 -13.11 12.78
N VAL A 111 -1.92 -12.49 13.71
CA VAL A 111 -2.38 -12.21 15.07
C VAL A 111 -2.83 -10.75 15.18
N PRO A 112 -4.05 -10.47 15.74
CA PRO A 112 -4.44 -9.11 16.06
C PRO A 112 -3.49 -8.45 17.06
N ILE A 113 -3.17 -7.16 16.86
CA ILE A 113 -2.26 -6.40 17.73
C ILE A 113 -2.72 -6.41 19.19
N ASP A 114 -4.01 -6.28 19.45
CA ASP A 114 -4.56 -6.31 20.83
C ASP A 114 -4.31 -7.65 21.53
N ASP A 115 -4.29 -8.75 20.80
CA ASP A 115 -4.00 -10.06 21.37
C ASP A 115 -2.50 -10.23 21.65
N LEU A 116 -1.63 -9.72 20.78
CA LEU A 116 -0.19 -9.62 21.05
C LEU A 116 0.08 -8.77 22.28
N LYS A 117 -0.60 -7.63 22.42
CA LYS A 117 -0.42 -6.73 23.56
C LYS A 117 -0.86 -7.36 24.89
N LYS A 118 -1.91 -8.16 24.88
CA LYS A 118 -2.33 -8.95 26.08
C LYS A 118 -1.28 -10.00 26.45
N GLN A 119 -0.73 -10.68 25.44
CA GLN A 119 0.25 -11.75 25.66
C GLN A 119 1.63 -11.20 26.06
N PHE A 120 2.06 -10.10 25.46
CA PHE A 120 3.41 -9.52 25.61
C PHE A 120 3.36 -8.01 25.93
N PRO A 121 2.79 -7.57 27.06
CA PRO A 121 2.57 -6.15 27.33
C PRO A 121 3.86 -5.33 27.36
N ASN A 122 4.99 -5.92 27.75
CA ASN A 122 6.27 -5.23 27.94
C ASN A 122 7.02 -4.92 26.64
N ILE A 123 6.64 -5.53 25.50
CA ILE A 123 7.29 -5.25 24.21
C ILE A 123 6.67 -4.07 23.47
N PHE A 124 5.55 -3.54 23.94
CA PHE A 124 4.86 -2.41 23.32
C PHE A 124 5.41 -1.09 23.84
N ASP A 125 5.99 -0.30 22.93
CA ASP A 125 6.42 1.06 23.22
C ASP A 125 5.19 1.94 23.52
N PRO A 126 5.11 2.57 24.71
CA PRO A 126 4.05 3.51 25.03
C PRO A 126 4.02 4.74 24.09
N GLY A 127 5.16 5.06 23.47
CA GLY A 127 5.30 6.13 22.50
C GLY A 127 4.97 5.74 21.06
N TYR A 128 4.71 4.45 20.78
CA TYR A 128 4.35 3.98 19.45
C TYR A 128 2.92 4.40 19.10
N ASP A 129 2.79 5.57 18.56
CA ASP A 129 1.52 6.21 18.26
C ASP A 129 0.88 5.64 16.98
N MET A 130 -0.11 4.76 17.14
CA MET A 130 -0.88 4.21 16.03
C MET A 130 -1.75 5.27 15.34
N SER A 131 -2.14 6.34 16.03
CA SER A 131 -2.97 7.42 15.46
C SER A 131 -2.18 8.33 14.50
N ASP A 132 -0.85 8.25 14.50
CA ASP A 132 0.02 8.97 13.58
C ASP A 132 0.03 8.35 12.16
N PHE A 133 -0.46 7.14 11.98
CA PHE A 133 -0.65 6.61 10.64
C PHE A 133 -1.82 7.31 9.93
N PHE A 134 -1.74 7.44 8.60
CA PHE A 134 -2.89 7.89 7.83
C PHE A 134 -4.07 6.95 8.06
N PRO A 135 -5.24 7.45 8.50
CA PRO A 135 -6.38 6.59 8.83
C PRO A 135 -6.82 5.70 7.67
N LEU A 136 -6.77 6.25 6.44
CA LEU A 136 -7.08 5.48 5.23
C LEU A 136 -6.14 4.28 5.08
N LEU A 137 -4.82 4.48 5.25
CA LEU A 137 -3.84 3.42 5.07
C LEU A 137 -3.97 2.35 6.17
N LEU A 138 -4.14 2.77 7.43
CA LEU A 138 -4.35 1.83 8.54
C LEU A 138 -5.62 1.01 8.34
N ASN A 139 -6.71 1.63 7.89
CA ASN A 139 -7.94 0.91 7.59
C ASN A 139 -7.76 -0.04 6.38
N ALA A 140 -7.17 0.44 5.28
CA ALA A 140 -7.05 -0.34 4.05
C ALA A 140 -6.11 -1.56 4.20
N PHE A 141 -4.96 -1.38 4.82
CA PHE A 141 -3.89 -2.39 4.84
C PHE A 141 -3.79 -3.14 6.17
N GLY A 142 -4.13 -2.50 7.29
CA GLY A 142 -3.89 -3.04 8.62
C GLY A 142 -5.13 -3.52 9.37
N THR A 143 -6.35 -3.22 8.89
CA THR A 143 -7.58 -3.48 9.62
C THR A 143 -8.51 -4.43 8.86
N TRP A 144 -9.03 -5.43 9.56
CA TRP A 144 -10.02 -6.37 9.04
C TRP A 144 -11.07 -6.69 10.10
N ASN A 145 -12.37 -6.60 9.75
CA ASN A 145 -13.48 -6.85 10.66
C ASN A 145 -13.34 -6.15 12.03
N GLY A 146 -12.91 -4.87 12.01
CA GLY A 146 -12.74 -4.04 13.22
C GLY A 146 -11.52 -4.39 14.09
N LYS A 147 -10.66 -5.33 13.68
CA LYS A 147 -9.41 -5.68 14.36
C LYS A 147 -8.22 -5.15 13.57
N VAL A 148 -7.23 -4.61 14.29
CA VAL A 148 -5.96 -4.18 13.70
C VAL A 148 -4.95 -5.33 13.80
N TYR A 149 -4.33 -5.68 12.68
CA TYR A 149 -3.36 -6.77 12.57
C TYR A 149 -1.92 -6.26 12.40
N GLY A 150 -1.75 -5.09 11.79
CA GLY A 150 -0.43 -4.51 11.60
C GLY A 150 -0.45 -3.05 11.18
N PRO A 151 0.68 -2.32 11.37
CA PRO A 151 0.83 -0.96 10.86
C PRO A 151 1.04 -0.96 9.34
N PRO A 152 0.63 0.12 8.64
CA PRO A 152 1.00 0.35 7.25
C PRO A 152 2.52 0.37 7.05
N PHE A 153 2.99 -0.30 5.98
CA PHE A 153 4.41 -0.39 5.61
C PHE A 153 4.56 -0.31 4.09
N ASP A 154 5.46 0.56 3.62
CA ASP A 154 5.74 0.83 2.21
C ASP A 154 4.45 1.10 1.39
N ASN A 155 3.76 2.19 1.74
CA ASN A 155 2.49 2.55 1.13
C ASN A 155 2.67 3.60 0.05
N TYR A 156 1.97 3.45 -1.05
CA TYR A 156 2.03 4.36 -2.20
C TYR A 156 0.64 4.58 -2.80
N SER A 157 0.53 5.56 -3.66
CA SER A 157 -0.67 5.81 -4.45
C SER A 157 -0.35 5.93 -5.93
N GLY A 158 -1.35 5.82 -6.75
CA GLY A 158 -1.26 6.21 -8.15
C GLY A 158 -1.04 7.71 -8.28
N LEU A 159 -0.09 8.10 -9.15
CA LEU A 159 0.22 9.47 -9.49
C LEU A 159 0.32 9.63 -11.01
N LEU A 160 0.07 10.84 -11.49
CA LEU A 160 0.37 11.24 -12.85
C LEU A 160 1.82 11.74 -12.92
N PHE A 161 2.66 10.99 -13.61
CA PHE A 161 4.01 11.44 -14.00
C PHE A 161 4.00 11.96 -15.42
N TYR A 162 4.69 13.07 -15.67
CA TYR A 162 4.66 13.72 -16.98
C TYR A 162 5.97 14.41 -17.35
N ASN A 163 6.22 14.50 -18.65
CA ASN A 163 7.34 15.22 -19.23
C ASN A 163 6.97 16.69 -19.44
N LYS A 164 7.47 17.59 -18.57
CA LYS A 164 7.23 19.03 -18.62
C LYS A 164 7.61 19.64 -19.96
N LYS A 165 8.73 19.19 -20.56
CA LYS A 165 9.17 19.70 -21.86
C LYS A 165 8.18 19.34 -22.97
N MET A 166 7.71 18.10 -23.04
CA MET A 166 6.72 17.69 -24.04
C MET A 166 5.41 18.48 -23.90
N LEU A 167 4.94 18.69 -22.66
CA LEU A 167 3.74 19.50 -22.40
C LEU A 167 3.96 20.94 -22.91
N LYS A 168 5.08 21.56 -22.55
CA LYS A 168 5.41 22.94 -22.96
C LYS A 168 5.53 23.10 -24.47
N ASP A 169 6.18 22.14 -25.14
CA ASP A 169 6.33 22.14 -26.62
C ASP A 169 4.95 22.04 -27.32
N ALA A 170 3.96 21.40 -26.67
CA ALA A 170 2.57 21.33 -27.13
C ALA A 170 1.68 22.50 -26.68
N GLY A 171 2.26 23.49 -25.97
CA GLY A 171 1.56 24.70 -25.51
C GLY A 171 0.86 24.57 -24.17
N PHE A 172 1.30 23.67 -23.30
CA PHE A 172 0.72 23.47 -21.97
C PHE A 172 1.76 23.76 -20.87
N ASP A 173 1.39 24.62 -19.92
CA ASP A 173 2.23 24.95 -18.76
C ASP A 173 1.97 24.04 -17.55
N LYS A 174 0.90 23.27 -17.57
CA LYS A 174 0.45 22.39 -16.46
C LYS A 174 -0.01 21.05 -17.01
N PRO A 175 0.00 19.98 -16.19
CA PRO A 175 -0.65 18.72 -16.56
C PRO A 175 -2.18 18.87 -16.58
N PRO A 176 -2.92 17.93 -17.21
CA PRO A 176 -4.38 17.95 -17.21
C PRO A 176 -4.92 17.77 -15.80
N GLU A 177 -5.93 18.57 -15.44
CA GLU A 177 -6.62 18.47 -14.14
C GLU A 177 -7.67 17.35 -14.15
N THR A 178 -8.30 17.12 -15.31
CA THR A 178 -9.34 16.11 -15.49
C THR A 178 -8.96 15.09 -16.56
N TRP A 179 -9.53 13.90 -16.47
CA TRP A 179 -9.41 12.89 -17.52
C TRP A 179 -9.97 13.39 -18.86
N ASP A 180 -11.05 14.17 -18.81
CA ASP A 180 -11.65 14.79 -19.99
C ASP A 180 -10.67 15.76 -20.68
N ASP A 181 -9.96 16.59 -19.92
CA ASP A 181 -8.92 17.48 -20.46
C ASP A 181 -7.81 16.65 -21.13
N LEU A 182 -7.36 15.58 -20.45
CA LEU A 182 -6.35 14.68 -21.00
C LEU A 182 -6.78 14.16 -22.37
N LEU A 183 -7.99 13.60 -22.47
CA LEU A 183 -8.48 12.96 -23.70
C LEU A 183 -8.76 13.98 -24.83
N LYS A 184 -9.46 15.08 -24.50
CA LYS A 184 -10.03 15.99 -25.49
C LYS A 184 -9.10 17.14 -25.89
N VAL A 185 -8.21 17.56 -24.97
CA VAL A 185 -7.37 18.74 -25.15
C VAL A 185 -5.90 18.39 -25.31
N TYR A 186 -5.34 17.58 -24.40
CA TYR A 186 -3.92 17.26 -24.37
C TYR A 186 -3.53 16.17 -25.36
N ALA A 187 -4.26 15.06 -25.37
CA ALA A 187 -3.87 13.88 -26.14
C ALA A 187 -3.79 14.11 -27.66
N PRO A 188 -4.69 14.85 -28.30
CA PRO A 188 -4.59 15.16 -29.73
C PRO A 188 -3.35 15.97 -30.09
N LYS A 189 -2.89 16.87 -29.21
CA LYS A 189 -1.72 17.71 -29.46
C LYS A 189 -0.39 17.02 -29.13
N LEU A 190 -0.42 16.07 -28.18
CA LEU A 190 0.77 15.34 -27.74
C LEU A 190 1.05 14.08 -28.57
N THR A 191 0.05 13.57 -29.30
CA THR A 191 0.21 12.39 -30.15
C THR A 191 0.51 12.78 -31.58
N GLN A 192 1.80 12.98 -31.85
CA GLN A 192 2.33 13.36 -33.18
C GLN A 192 3.81 12.99 -33.30
N ASN A 193 4.28 12.87 -34.55
CA ASN A 193 5.69 12.62 -34.85
C ASN A 193 6.28 11.39 -34.12
N GLY A 194 5.51 10.32 -34.00
CA GLY A 194 5.94 9.09 -33.30
C GLY A 194 6.02 9.20 -31.78
N LYS A 195 5.47 10.28 -31.20
CA LYS A 195 5.24 10.45 -29.76
C LYS A 195 3.79 10.22 -29.44
N TYR A 196 3.51 9.84 -28.19
CA TYR A 196 2.17 9.53 -27.70
C TYR A 196 1.86 10.34 -26.44
N ALA A 197 0.58 10.60 -26.21
CA ALA A 197 0.16 11.40 -25.08
C ALA A 197 0.28 10.66 -23.75
N TYR A 198 -0.04 9.36 -23.75
CA TYR A 198 -0.24 8.63 -22.53
C TYR A 198 0.14 7.15 -22.66
N ALA A 199 0.59 6.56 -21.56
CA ALA A 199 0.69 5.11 -21.43
C ALA A 199 0.27 4.68 -20.01
N LEU A 200 -0.13 3.42 -19.90
CA LEU A 200 -0.50 2.78 -18.63
C LEU A 200 -0.14 1.29 -18.70
N GLN A 201 -0.16 0.63 -17.56
CA GLN A 201 0.03 -0.81 -17.46
C GLN A 201 -1.20 -1.52 -18.02
N SER A 202 -1.01 -2.36 -19.02
CA SER A 202 -2.12 -3.04 -19.72
C SER A 202 -1.88 -4.53 -19.92
N ARG A 203 -0.67 -5.05 -19.66
CA ARG A 203 -0.39 -6.48 -19.67
C ARG A 203 -1.39 -7.21 -18.77
N ARG A 204 -1.87 -8.36 -19.21
CA ARG A 204 -2.80 -9.16 -18.41
C ARG A 204 -2.19 -9.47 -17.03
N GLY A 205 -2.91 -9.13 -15.99
CA GLY A 205 -2.51 -9.33 -14.60
C GLY A 205 -3.23 -8.38 -13.64
N GLU A 206 -3.21 -8.72 -12.36
CA GLU A 206 -3.89 -7.96 -11.31
C GLU A 206 -3.37 -6.53 -11.20
N THR A 207 -2.04 -6.38 -11.04
CA THR A 207 -1.42 -5.06 -10.83
C THR A 207 -1.23 -4.26 -12.11
N GLN A 208 -1.59 -4.80 -13.27
CA GLN A 208 -1.47 -4.15 -14.58
C GLN A 208 -2.85 -3.86 -15.18
N SER A 209 -3.37 -4.77 -16.04
CA SER A 209 -4.62 -4.51 -16.77
C SER A 209 -5.85 -4.42 -15.87
N CYS A 210 -5.89 -5.19 -14.76
CA CYS A 210 -6.98 -5.10 -13.79
C CYS A 210 -6.91 -3.79 -13.01
N ASP A 211 -5.75 -3.40 -12.50
CA ASP A 211 -5.58 -2.11 -11.82
C ASP A 211 -5.94 -0.94 -12.75
N SER A 212 -5.43 -0.96 -13.99
CA SER A 212 -5.77 0.06 -14.98
C SER A 212 -7.26 0.06 -15.35
N PHE A 213 -7.95 -1.07 -15.30
CA PHE A 213 -9.41 -1.13 -15.46
C PHE A 213 -10.13 -0.39 -14.32
N MET A 214 -9.73 -0.64 -13.08
CA MET A 214 -10.33 -0.02 -11.89
C MET A 214 -10.12 1.50 -11.88
N ARG A 215 -8.98 2.02 -12.38
CA ARG A 215 -8.67 3.46 -12.49
C ARG A 215 -9.65 4.24 -13.35
N PHE A 216 -10.39 3.57 -14.23
CA PHE A 216 -11.36 4.22 -15.12
C PHE A 216 -12.82 3.94 -14.76
N ILE A 217 -13.11 3.23 -13.68
CA ILE A 217 -14.49 3.12 -13.17
C ILE A 217 -14.72 3.98 -11.92
N TRP A 218 -13.80 3.97 -10.96
CA TRP A 218 -13.94 4.72 -9.70
C TRP A 218 -14.10 6.23 -9.88
N PRO A 219 -13.28 6.95 -10.68
CA PRO A 219 -13.43 8.38 -10.88
C PRO A 219 -14.74 8.77 -11.60
N TRP A 220 -15.43 7.82 -12.20
CA TRP A 220 -16.76 8.04 -12.80
C TRP A 220 -17.90 7.74 -11.84
N GLY A 221 -17.63 7.32 -10.61
CA GLY A 221 -18.64 6.90 -9.63
C GLY A 221 -19.15 5.48 -9.87
N GLY A 222 -18.44 4.71 -10.69
CA GLY A 222 -18.70 3.28 -10.88
C GLY A 222 -17.96 2.41 -9.87
N SER A 223 -18.18 1.12 -9.93
CA SER A 223 -17.47 0.11 -9.12
C SER A 223 -17.56 -1.26 -9.78
N LEU A 224 -16.69 -2.18 -9.40
CA LEU A 224 -16.79 -3.57 -9.84
C LEU A 224 -18.03 -4.24 -9.24
N LEU A 225 -18.24 -4.03 -7.94
CA LEU A 225 -19.34 -4.61 -7.16
C LEU A 225 -20.15 -3.51 -6.47
N ASP A 226 -21.41 -3.78 -6.21
CA ASP A 226 -22.26 -2.96 -5.32
C ASP A 226 -22.14 -3.42 -3.85
N SER A 227 -22.86 -2.77 -2.95
CA SER A 227 -22.89 -3.11 -1.52
C SER A 227 -23.47 -4.50 -1.20
N LYS A 228 -24.06 -5.19 -2.17
CA LYS A 228 -24.58 -6.55 -2.05
C LYS A 228 -23.68 -7.57 -2.77
N PHE A 229 -22.49 -7.15 -3.16
CA PHE A 229 -21.53 -7.95 -3.94
C PHE A 229 -22.05 -8.40 -5.31
N LYS A 230 -23.03 -7.68 -5.86
CA LYS A 230 -23.49 -7.85 -7.24
C LYS A 230 -22.65 -6.97 -8.18
N SER A 231 -22.44 -7.43 -9.39
CA SER A 231 -21.73 -6.65 -10.39
C SER A 231 -22.41 -5.30 -10.64
N ASN A 232 -21.62 -4.22 -10.55
CA ASN A 232 -22.07 -2.85 -10.84
C ASN A 232 -21.52 -2.33 -12.17
N LEU A 233 -20.95 -3.19 -13.00
CA LEU A 233 -20.31 -2.79 -14.26
C LEU A 233 -21.30 -2.32 -15.32
N LEU A 234 -22.58 -2.65 -15.21
CA LEU A 234 -23.64 -2.17 -16.11
C LEU A 234 -24.23 -0.83 -15.69
N SER A 235 -23.80 -0.26 -14.57
CA SER A 235 -24.22 1.10 -14.20
C SER A 235 -23.75 2.11 -15.27
N PRO A 236 -24.53 3.18 -15.51
CA PRO A 236 -24.12 4.22 -16.46
C PRO A 236 -22.72 4.79 -16.17
N GLN A 237 -22.36 4.89 -14.90
CA GLN A 237 -21.09 5.39 -14.44
C GLN A 237 -19.94 4.47 -14.82
N SER A 238 -20.05 3.16 -14.53
CA SER A 238 -19.03 2.18 -14.91
C SER A 238 -18.88 2.10 -16.44
N GLN A 239 -20.00 2.10 -17.17
CA GLN A 239 -19.96 2.08 -18.63
C GLN A 239 -19.23 3.30 -19.20
N ALA A 240 -19.55 4.51 -18.72
CA ALA A 240 -18.90 5.74 -19.17
C ALA A 240 -17.39 5.74 -18.91
N GLY A 241 -16.93 5.24 -17.75
CA GLY A 241 -15.51 5.11 -17.44
C GLY A 241 -14.78 4.13 -18.36
N LEU A 242 -15.39 2.99 -18.65
CA LEU A 242 -14.81 1.98 -19.55
C LEU A 242 -14.80 2.45 -21.02
N GLU A 243 -15.83 3.16 -21.47
CA GLU A 243 -15.85 3.80 -22.79
C GLU A 243 -14.77 4.88 -22.92
N PHE A 244 -14.55 5.66 -21.87
CA PHE A 244 -13.44 6.61 -21.82
C PHE A 244 -12.09 5.90 -21.97
N ARG A 245 -11.84 4.82 -21.18
CA ARG A 245 -10.61 4.01 -21.26
C ARG A 245 -10.37 3.49 -22.68
N GLN A 246 -11.41 2.98 -23.33
CA GLN A 246 -11.33 2.50 -24.71
C GLN A 246 -10.99 3.62 -25.71
N GLN A 247 -11.53 4.83 -25.52
CA GLN A 247 -11.21 5.96 -26.38
C GLN A 247 -9.76 6.44 -26.23
N LEU A 248 -9.15 6.26 -25.05
CA LEU A 248 -7.81 6.73 -24.77
C LEU A 248 -6.73 5.91 -25.49
N ILE A 249 -7.01 4.65 -25.87
CA ILE A 249 -6.04 3.75 -26.50
C ILE A 249 -5.41 4.32 -27.79
N LYS A 250 -6.17 5.10 -28.57
CA LYS A 250 -5.68 5.71 -29.83
C LYS A 250 -4.55 6.72 -29.62
N TYR A 251 -4.33 7.18 -28.40
CA TYR A 251 -3.28 8.11 -28.03
C TYR A 251 -2.13 7.45 -27.25
N MET A 252 -2.14 6.12 -27.16
CA MET A 252 -1.13 5.28 -26.55
C MET A 252 -0.21 4.65 -27.58
N PRO A 253 1.01 4.21 -27.20
CA PRO A 253 1.90 3.48 -28.09
C PRO A 253 1.25 2.20 -28.67
N PRO A 254 1.59 1.79 -29.89
CA PRO A 254 1.25 0.47 -30.39
C PRO A 254 1.78 -0.61 -29.45
N GLY A 255 1.01 -1.72 -29.29
CA GLY A 255 1.39 -2.80 -28.38
C GLY A 255 1.20 -2.46 -26.90
N ILE A 256 0.43 -1.43 -26.55
CA ILE A 256 0.17 -1.03 -25.16
C ILE A 256 -0.35 -2.18 -24.29
N VAL A 257 -1.03 -3.17 -24.85
CA VAL A 257 -1.56 -4.33 -24.12
C VAL A 257 -0.48 -5.27 -23.60
N ASP A 258 0.76 -5.10 -24.03
CA ASP A 258 1.93 -5.84 -23.56
C ASP A 258 2.74 -5.05 -22.50
N TYR A 259 2.34 -3.80 -22.24
CA TYR A 259 3.05 -2.94 -21.28
C TYR A 259 2.74 -3.35 -19.84
N ASP A 260 3.79 -3.63 -19.08
CA ASP A 260 3.76 -3.64 -17.62
C ASP A 260 4.26 -2.31 -17.04
N HIS A 261 4.59 -2.29 -15.75
CA HIS A 261 5.16 -1.14 -15.08
C HIS A 261 6.47 -0.66 -15.73
N SER A 262 7.34 -1.61 -16.09
CA SER A 262 8.67 -1.29 -16.64
C SER A 262 8.57 -0.66 -18.02
N GLU A 263 7.72 -1.19 -18.90
CA GLU A 263 7.51 -0.62 -20.23
C GLU A 263 6.88 0.78 -20.16
N ALA A 264 5.87 0.97 -19.27
CA ALA A 264 5.24 2.29 -19.11
C ALA A 264 6.24 3.32 -18.57
N VAL A 265 7.02 2.97 -17.54
CA VAL A 265 8.08 3.82 -16.99
C VAL A 265 9.14 4.12 -18.06
N ASN A 266 9.62 3.11 -18.80
CA ASN A 266 10.62 3.27 -19.85
C ASN A 266 10.11 4.18 -20.96
N ALA A 267 8.85 4.07 -21.40
CA ALA A 267 8.27 4.94 -22.40
C ALA A 267 8.30 6.42 -21.97
N LEU A 268 8.05 6.72 -20.69
CA LEU A 268 8.14 8.09 -20.17
C LEU A 268 9.59 8.56 -20.07
N VAL A 269 10.48 7.80 -19.43
CA VAL A 269 11.87 8.25 -19.19
C VAL A 269 12.68 8.38 -20.49
N GLN A 270 12.30 7.66 -21.55
CA GLN A 270 12.88 7.83 -22.90
C GLN A 270 12.20 8.96 -23.69
N GLY A 271 11.17 9.63 -23.16
CA GLY A 271 10.44 10.69 -23.83
C GLY A 271 9.63 10.19 -25.04
N GLN A 272 9.18 8.96 -25.03
CA GLN A 272 8.31 8.38 -26.04
C GLN A 272 6.85 8.75 -25.78
N VAL A 273 6.44 8.81 -24.50
CA VAL A 273 5.13 9.29 -24.07
C VAL A 273 5.25 10.54 -23.22
N ALA A 274 4.23 11.38 -23.24
CA ALA A 274 4.18 12.61 -22.45
C ALA A 274 3.78 12.38 -21.00
N MET A 275 2.93 11.37 -20.72
CA MET A 275 2.37 11.12 -19.41
C MET A 275 2.17 9.63 -19.17
N ILE A 276 2.27 9.22 -17.90
CA ILE A 276 1.85 7.89 -17.39
C ILE A 276 1.13 8.07 -16.07
N THR A 277 0.22 7.15 -15.74
CA THR A 277 -0.17 6.92 -14.34
C THR A 277 0.59 5.72 -13.81
N GLU A 278 1.26 5.92 -12.68
CA GLU A 278 2.10 4.89 -12.07
C GLU A 278 2.15 5.07 -10.55
N TRP A 279 2.58 4.04 -9.84
CA TRP A 279 2.76 4.08 -8.40
C TRP A 279 3.85 5.06 -7.99
N SER A 280 3.63 5.82 -6.91
CA SER A 280 4.63 6.75 -6.36
C SER A 280 5.96 6.05 -6.00
N ALA A 281 5.96 4.75 -5.75
CA ALA A 281 7.15 3.94 -5.52
C ALA A 281 8.16 3.95 -6.69
N PHE A 282 7.71 4.20 -7.93
CA PHE A 282 8.60 4.28 -9.10
C PHE A 282 9.32 5.62 -9.24
N TYR A 283 9.06 6.59 -8.34
CA TYR A 283 9.70 7.91 -8.44
C TYR A 283 11.23 7.83 -8.51
N SER A 284 11.87 6.98 -7.71
CA SER A 284 13.32 6.80 -7.70
C SER A 284 13.86 6.34 -9.06
N THR A 285 13.14 5.45 -9.74
CA THR A 285 13.49 4.99 -11.10
C THR A 285 13.32 6.10 -12.14
N LEU A 286 12.27 6.91 -11.99
CA LEU A 286 11.96 8.01 -12.91
C LEU A 286 13.00 9.14 -12.85
N VAL A 287 13.67 9.32 -11.71
CA VAL A 287 14.72 10.35 -11.52
C VAL A 287 16.15 9.81 -11.59
N ASP A 288 16.34 8.52 -11.87
CA ASP A 288 17.68 7.94 -12.01
C ASP A 288 18.37 8.47 -13.28
N PRO A 289 19.47 9.26 -13.16
CA PRO A 289 20.14 9.83 -14.31
C PRO A 289 20.83 8.81 -15.23
N LYS A 290 20.96 7.54 -14.77
CA LYS A 290 21.53 6.46 -15.58
C LYS A 290 20.53 5.93 -16.61
N SER A 291 19.24 6.01 -16.34
CA SER A 291 18.17 5.46 -17.18
C SER A 291 17.20 6.51 -17.73
N SER A 292 17.03 7.64 -17.04
CA SER A 292 16.06 8.68 -17.39
C SER A 292 16.68 9.83 -18.18
N LYS A 293 16.12 10.13 -19.35
CA LYS A 293 16.47 11.30 -20.17
C LYS A 293 15.72 12.56 -19.76
N ILE A 294 14.74 12.44 -18.85
CA ILE A 294 13.84 13.53 -18.47
C ILE A 294 13.95 13.93 -17.00
N VAL A 295 15.04 13.60 -16.32
CA VAL A 295 15.23 13.88 -14.88
C VAL A 295 14.86 15.33 -14.53
N ASN A 296 15.35 16.31 -15.32
CA ASN A 296 15.09 17.74 -15.10
C ASN A 296 13.70 18.19 -15.60
N ASP A 297 13.08 17.41 -16.45
CA ASP A 297 11.77 17.68 -17.05
C ASP A 297 10.65 16.85 -16.44
N LEU A 298 10.95 15.96 -15.47
CA LEU A 298 9.93 15.18 -14.79
C LEU A 298 9.02 16.10 -13.96
N GLY A 299 7.71 15.96 -14.19
CA GLY A 299 6.65 16.52 -13.36
C GLY A 299 5.86 15.42 -12.68
N VAL A 300 5.29 15.72 -11.51
CA VAL A 300 4.44 14.83 -10.73
C VAL A 300 3.19 15.59 -10.33
N ALA A 301 2.04 14.95 -10.44
CA ALA A 301 0.73 15.45 -10.00
C ALA A 301 -0.14 14.31 -9.48
N PRO A 302 -1.20 14.60 -8.72
CA PRO A 302 -2.25 13.61 -8.47
C PRO A 302 -2.85 13.12 -9.79
N GLU A 303 -3.40 11.91 -9.82
CA GLU A 303 -4.15 11.43 -11.00
C GLU A 303 -5.28 12.41 -11.37
N PRO A 304 -5.62 12.56 -12.66
CA PRO A 304 -6.70 13.48 -13.06
C PRO A 304 -8.05 13.13 -12.44
N LYS A 305 -8.91 14.13 -12.26
CA LYS A 305 -10.28 13.95 -11.77
C LYS A 305 -11.20 13.38 -12.86
N GLY A 306 -12.05 12.47 -12.47
CA GLY A 306 -13.24 12.13 -13.25
C GLY A 306 -14.47 12.94 -12.81
N PRO A 307 -15.64 12.62 -13.35
CA PRO A 307 -16.90 13.28 -12.96
C PRO A 307 -17.27 13.15 -11.48
N ASP A 308 -16.88 12.06 -10.81
CA ASP A 308 -17.07 11.83 -9.37
C ASP A 308 -15.82 12.17 -8.53
N GLY A 309 -14.97 13.02 -9.06
CA GLY A 309 -13.76 13.47 -8.37
C GLY A 309 -12.53 12.63 -8.64
N ARG A 310 -11.56 12.76 -7.73
CA ARG A 310 -10.29 12.04 -7.79
C ARG A 310 -10.39 10.77 -6.95
N LYS A 311 -10.11 9.64 -7.55
CA LYS A 311 -10.13 8.32 -6.87
C LYS A 311 -8.84 7.58 -7.22
N PRO A 312 -7.71 8.00 -6.66
CA PRO A 312 -6.42 7.42 -6.99
C PRO A 312 -6.33 5.98 -6.50
N ALA A 313 -5.53 5.18 -7.21
CA ALA A 313 -5.20 3.85 -6.77
C ALA A 313 -4.42 3.87 -5.46
N LEU A 314 -4.69 2.89 -4.59
CA LEU A 314 -3.97 2.67 -3.34
C LEU A 314 -3.12 1.40 -3.46
N GLY A 315 -1.84 1.50 -3.12
CA GLY A 315 -0.89 0.40 -3.11
C GLY A 315 -0.05 0.39 -1.83
N GLY A 316 0.67 -0.71 -1.63
CA GLY A 316 1.50 -0.91 -0.46
C GLY A 316 1.03 -2.07 0.40
N PHE A 317 1.56 -2.12 1.63
CA PHE A 317 1.40 -3.28 2.50
C PHE A 317 1.23 -2.85 3.95
N SER A 318 0.93 -3.81 4.81
CA SER A 318 1.19 -3.79 6.24
C SER A 318 2.12 -4.96 6.61
N LEU A 319 2.71 -4.89 7.80
CA LEU A 319 3.43 -6.01 8.40
C LEU A 319 2.62 -6.55 9.58
N ALA A 320 2.35 -7.85 9.58
CA ALA A 320 1.60 -8.50 10.64
C ALA A 320 2.38 -9.69 11.22
N VAL A 321 2.20 -10.00 12.50
CA VAL A 321 2.84 -11.15 13.14
C VAL A 321 2.13 -12.43 12.75
N ALA A 322 2.87 -13.43 12.25
CA ALA A 322 2.33 -14.72 11.87
C ALA A 322 1.87 -15.54 13.09
N LYS A 323 0.71 -16.17 12.98
CA LYS A 323 0.09 -16.96 14.05
C LYS A 323 0.91 -18.20 14.42
N GLN A 324 1.53 -18.84 13.44
CA GLN A 324 2.35 -20.05 13.62
C GLN A 324 3.66 -19.83 14.38
N ALA A 325 4.17 -18.60 14.41
CA ALA A 325 5.39 -18.26 15.11
C ALA A 325 5.30 -18.64 16.60
N ASN A 326 6.38 -19.14 17.20
CA ASN A 326 6.41 -19.38 18.64
C ASN A 326 6.45 -18.05 19.43
N ASP A 327 6.30 -18.10 20.74
CA ASP A 327 6.15 -16.92 21.58
C ASP A 327 7.34 -15.95 21.49
N ASN A 328 8.58 -16.46 21.47
CA ASN A 328 9.76 -15.62 21.31
C ASN A 328 9.79 -14.98 19.92
N GLN A 329 9.43 -15.71 18.88
CA GLN A 329 9.36 -15.22 17.53
C GLN A 329 8.24 -14.16 17.36
N LYS A 330 7.06 -14.38 17.96
CA LYS A 330 5.98 -13.37 17.94
C LYS A 330 6.43 -12.06 18.57
N ALA A 331 7.05 -12.14 19.75
CA ALA A 331 7.56 -10.95 20.42
C ALA A 331 8.67 -10.25 19.62
N ALA A 332 9.63 -10.99 19.11
CA ALA A 332 10.71 -10.48 18.28
C ALA A 332 10.19 -9.86 16.96
N SER A 333 9.21 -10.49 16.33
CA SER A 333 8.56 -9.97 15.11
C SER A 333 7.84 -8.64 15.37
N TRP A 334 7.12 -8.53 16.49
CA TRP A 334 6.48 -7.26 16.83
C TRP A 334 7.50 -6.15 17.13
N LEU A 335 8.60 -6.44 17.83
CA LEU A 335 9.67 -5.48 18.07
C LEU A 335 10.29 -4.99 16.75
N PHE A 336 10.50 -5.87 15.78
CA PHE A 336 10.96 -5.48 14.44
C PHE A 336 9.93 -4.62 13.71
N ILE A 337 8.66 -5.02 13.68
CA ILE A 337 7.58 -4.27 13.02
C ILE A 337 7.46 -2.87 13.62
N GLN A 338 7.47 -2.79 14.95
CA GLN A 338 7.39 -1.52 15.69
C GLN A 338 8.58 -0.62 15.37
N TRP A 339 9.80 -1.14 15.33
CA TRP A 339 10.99 -0.40 14.94
C TRP A 339 10.92 0.04 13.47
N ALA A 340 10.65 -0.87 12.54
CA ALA A 340 10.61 -0.61 11.11
C ALA A 340 9.60 0.48 10.72
N THR A 341 8.55 0.62 11.52
CA THR A 341 7.46 1.59 11.28
C THR A 341 7.38 2.70 12.34
N SER A 342 8.43 2.87 13.17
CA SER A 342 8.50 3.93 14.20
C SER A 342 8.63 5.32 13.56
N LYS A 343 8.35 6.37 14.36
CA LYS A 343 8.57 7.77 13.93
C LYS A 343 10.05 8.07 13.66
N GLU A 344 10.93 7.48 14.47
CA GLU A 344 12.39 7.66 14.36
C GLU A 344 12.93 7.03 13.07
N THR A 345 12.47 5.81 12.75
CA THR A 345 12.86 5.08 11.56
C THR A 345 12.28 5.68 10.27
N ALA A 346 11.08 6.27 10.35
CA ALA A 346 10.29 6.68 9.19
C ALA A 346 10.99 7.71 8.28
N LYS A 347 11.71 8.71 8.86
CA LYS A 347 12.44 9.72 8.06
C LYS A 347 13.57 9.06 7.28
N GLN A 348 14.43 8.30 7.95
CA GLN A 348 15.55 7.61 7.34
C GLN A 348 15.07 6.57 6.31
N TYR A 349 13.96 5.91 6.58
CA TYR A 349 13.32 4.98 5.65
C TYR A 349 12.95 5.66 4.33
N VAL A 350 12.31 6.85 4.39
CA VAL A 350 11.97 7.63 3.18
C VAL A 350 13.23 8.14 2.47
N GLU A 351 14.25 8.59 3.20
CA GLU A 351 15.52 9.03 2.62
C GLU A 351 16.28 7.91 1.89
N ASN A 352 16.07 6.67 2.30
CA ASN A 352 16.61 5.48 1.64
C ASN A 352 15.72 4.93 0.49
N GLY A 353 14.59 5.57 0.18
CA GLY A 353 13.72 5.22 -0.94
C GLY A 353 12.44 4.45 -0.57
N GLY A 354 12.13 4.29 0.72
CA GLY A 354 10.87 3.76 1.20
C GLY A 354 9.76 4.80 1.26
N VAL A 355 8.55 4.37 1.56
CA VAL A 355 7.38 5.25 1.71
C VAL A 355 6.68 4.95 3.04
N SER A 356 6.79 5.87 4.00
CA SER A 356 6.18 5.72 5.32
C SER A 356 4.68 5.97 5.29
N GLY A 357 3.91 5.19 6.05
CA GLY A 357 2.49 5.44 6.28
C GLY A 357 2.18 6.48 7.39
N ARG A 358 3.20 7.12 7.99
CA ARG A 358 3.04 8.05 9.11
C ARG A 358 2.84 9.49 8.65
N GLN A 359 1.84 10.17 9.22
CA GLN A 359 1.53 11.57 8.94
C GLN A 359 2.66 12.52 9.38
N SER A 360 3.29 12.25 10.53
CA SER A 360 4.37 13.08 11.06
C SER A 360 5.60 13.14 10.15
N THR A 361 5.89 12.07 9.41
CA THR A 361 6.99 12.01 8.44
C THR A 361 6.89 13.11 7.39
N TYR A 362 5.69 13.37 6.90
CA TYR A 362 5.45 14.33 5.81
C TYR A 362 5.14 15.75 6.29
N LYS A 363 5.25 16.01 7.59
CA LYS A 363 5.30 17.38 8.17
C LYS A 363 6.70 17.98 8.13
N ASP A 364 7.73 17.17 7.80
CA ASP A 364 9.11 17.65 7.64
C ASP A 364 9.24 18.42 6.31
N PRO A 365 9.47 19.76 6.34
CA PRO A 365 9.51 20.57 5.14
C PRO A 365 10.73 20.27 4.26
N GLU A 366 11.85 19.81 4.83
CA GLU A 366 13.05 19.45 4.08
C GLU A 366 12.78 18.21 3.22
N LEU A 367 12.09 17.23 3.82
CA LEU A 367 11.72 15.99 3.11
C LEU A 367 10.75 16.28 1.95
N VAL A 368 9.72 17.08 2.21
CA VAL A 368 8.72 17.46 1.19
C VAL A 368 9.36 18.28 0.05
N GLN A 369 10.29 19.17 0.36
CA GLN A 369 11.01 19.93 -0.65
C GLN A 369 11.94 19.04 -1.49
N LYS A 370 12.61 18.08 -0.86
CA LYS A 370 13.55 17.16 -1.53
C LYS A 370 12.86 16.18 -2.47
N TYR A 371 11.64 15.76 -2.14
CA TYR A 371 10.91 14.73 -2.88
C TYR A 371 9.56 15.27 -3.40
N PRO A 372 9.50 15.85 -4.60
CA PRO A 372 8.31 16.49 -5.14
C PRO A 372 7.06 15.59 -5.28
N PHE A 373 7.21 14.26 -5.25
CA PHE A 373 6.10 13.34 -5.31
C PHE A 373 5.31 13.25 -3.99
N ILE A 374 5.88 13.69 -2.86
CA ILE A 374 5.27 13.55 -1.53
C ILE A 374 3.95 14.31 -1.44
N ALA A 375 3.94 15.59 -1.84
CA ALA A 375 2.73 16.40 -1.72
C ALA A 375 1.55 15.82 -2.53
N PRO A 376 1.68 15.49 -3.85
CA PRO A 376 0.61 14.84 -4.59
C PRO A 376 0.24 13.43 -4.07
N MET A 377 1.19 12.69 -3.50
CA MET A 377 0.92 11.39 -2.89
C MET A 377 0.05 11.53 -1.62
N VAL A 378 0.41 12.46 -0.72
CA VAL A 378 -0.36 12.72 0.50
C VAL A 378 -1.77 13.24 0.15
N GLU A 379 -1.90 14.11 -0.86
CA GLU A 379 -3.20 14.55 -1.38
C GLU A 379 -4.02 13.35 -1.90
N SER A 380 -3.37 12.42 -2.59
CA SER A 380 -4.01 11.22 -3.13
C SER A 380 -4.53 10.30 -2.01
N TRP A 381 -3.77 10.12 -0.92
CA TRP A 381 -4.25 9.33 0.23
C TRP A 381 -5.47 9.93 0.92
N GLN A 382 -5.68 11.24 0.84
CA GLN A 382 -6.89 11.88 1.39
C GLN A 382 -8.15 11.64 0.54
N GLN A 383 -7.99 11.18 -0.69
CA GLN A 383 -9.07 11.02 -1.69
C GLN A 383 -9.22 9.56 -2.17
N GLY A 384 -8.34 8.68 -1.75
CA GLY A 384 -8.38 7.25 -2.12
C GLY A 384 -9.57 6.52 -1.53
N VAL A 385 -9.93 5.40 -2.14
CA VAL A 385 -10.98 4.49 -1.66
C VAL A 385 -10.35 3.15 -1.28
N PRO A 386 -10.60 2.64 -0.05
CA PRO A 386 -10.04 1.35 0.39
C PRO A 386 -10.46 0.19 -0.51
N GLU A 387 -11.65 0.28 -1.08
CA GLU A 387 -12.25 -0.71 -1.97
C GLU A 387 -11.79 -0.58 -3.43
N PHE A 388 -10.77 0.24 -3.71
CA PHE A 388 -10.22 0.38 -5.07
C PHE A 388 -9.94 -1.00 -5.68
N ARG A 389 -9.35 -1.90 -4.90
CA ARG A 389 -9.33 -3.34 -5.16
C ARG A 389 -10.10 -4.07 -4.05
N PRO A 390 -11.04 -4.98 -4.35
CA PRO A 390 -11.78 -5.72 -3.32
C PRO A 390 -10.87 -6.52 -2.37
N ARG A 391 -11.16 -6.45 -1.07
CA ARG A 391 -10.31 -6.98 0.01
C ARG A 391 -10.78 -8.34 0.53
N PHE A 392 -11.02 -9.33 -0.32
CA PHE A 392 -11.50 -10.65 0.10
C PHE A 392 -10.82 -11.79 -0.65
N ALA A 393 -10.89 -13.00 -0.10
CA ALA A 393 -10.12 -14.17 -0.52
C ALA A 393 -10.29 -14.57 -2.00
N GLU A 394 -11.42 -14.25 -2.61
CA GLU A 394 -11.70 -14.57 -4.01
C GLU A 394 -11.07 -13.57 -5.00
N TRP A 395 -10.48 -12.48 -4.51
CA TRP A 395 -9.92 -11.44 -5.38
C TRP A 395 -8.95 -11.95 -6.45
N PRO A 396 -8.04 -12.91 -6.20
CA PRO A 396 -7.17 -13.45 -7.25
C PRO A 396 -7.93 -14.00 -8.45
N GLN A 397 -9.06 -14.68 -8.22
CA GLN A 397 -9.91 -15.22 -9.31
C GLN A 397 -10.68 -14.09 -10.01
N LEU A 398 -11.17 -13.12 -9.26
CA LEU A 398 -11.91 -11.98 -9.81
C LEU A 398 -11.00 -11.09 -10.66
N SER A 399 -9.81 -10.80 -10.17
CA SER A 399 -8.84 -9.96 -10.86
C SER A 399 -8.40 -10.55 -12.20
N GLU A 400 -8.26 -11.88 -12.29
CA GLU A 400 -7.93 -12.57 -13.52
C GLU A 400 -9.07 -12.44 -14.56
N ILE A 401 -10.33 -12.57 -14.14
CA ILE A 401 -11.50 -12.36 -14.99
C ILE A 401 -11.53 -10.92 -15.52
N VAL A 402 -11.31 -9.94 -14.64
CA VAL A 402 -11.29 -8.53 -15.00
C VAL A 402 -10.13 -8.22 -15.94
N ALA A 403 -8.95 -8.77 -15.67
CA ALA A 403 -7.76 -8.57 -16.50
C ALA A 403 -7.97 -9.12 -17.93
N GLU A 404 -8.51 -10.33 -18.06
CA GLU A 404 -8.76 -10.98 -19.33
C GLU A 404 -9.79 -10.20 -20.17
N VAL A 405 -10.99 -10.05 -19.63
CA VAL A 405 -12.10 -9.44 -20.40
C VAL A 405 -11.90 -7.93 -20.53
N GLY A 406 -11.32 -7.27 -19.51
CA GLY A 406 -10.98 -5.86 -19.55
C GLY A 406 -9.94 -5.50 -20.61
N THR A 407 -9.03 -6.43 -20.96
CA THR A 407 -8.12 -6.28 -22.10
C THR A 407 -8.89 -6.36 -23.43
N ASN A 408 -9.84 -7.28 -23.55
CA ASN A 408 -10.68 -7.39 -24.73
C ASN A 408 -11.56 -6.14 -24.95
N ILE A 409 -12.08 -5.55 -23.86
CA ILE A 409 -12.78 -4.25 -23.91
C ILE A 409 -11.83 -3.15 -24.40
N LEU A 410 -10.63 -3.06 -23.86
CA LEU A 410 -9.65 -2.03 -24.23
C LEU A 410 -9.31 -2.09 -25.73
N LEU A 411 -9.13 -3.29 -26.26
CA LEU A 411 -8.84 -3.53 -27.67
C LEU A 411 -10.06 -3.31 -28.60
N GLY A 412 -11.26 -3.19 -28.05
CA GLY A 412 -12.50 -3.13 -28.83
C GLY A 412 -12.89 -4.49 -29.47
N SER A 413 -12.28 -5.61 -29.04
CA SER A 413 -12.65 -6.96 -29.50
C SER A 413 -14.04 -7.35 -29.02
N VAL A 414 -14.50 -6.79 -27.92
CA VAL A 414 -15.86 -6.83 -27.41
C VAL A 414 -16.32 -5.43 -27.05
N SER A 415 -17.62 -5.16 -27.15
CA SER A 415 -18.15 -3.87 -26.69
C SER A 415 -18.04 -3.74 -25.16
N VAL A 416 -17.99 -2.51 -24.66
CA VAL A 416 -17.96 -2.25 -23.23
C VAL A 416 -19.10 -2.97 -22.50
N LYS A 417 -20.33 -2.87 -23.05
CA LYS A 417 -21.51 -3.56 -22.49
C LYS A 417 -21.35 -5.08 -22.45
N GLN A 418 -20.97 -5.72 -23.56
CA GLN A 418 -20.80 -7.18 -23.61
C GLN A 418 -19.71 -7.67 -22.67
N GLY A 419 -18.57 -6.98 -22.62
CA GLY A 419 -17.50 -7.34 -21.69
C GLY A 419 -17.91 -7.13 -20.22
N SER A 420 -18.67 -6.07 -19.92
CA SER A 420 -19.22 -5.83 -18.56
C SER A 420 -20.21 -6.93 -18.15
N GLU A 421 -21.08 -7.39 -19.06
CA GLU A 421 -22.00 -8.50 -18.83
C GLU A 421 -21.22 -9.80 -18.56
N GLU A 422 -20.18 -10.08 -19.34
CA GLU A 422 -19.34 -11.26 -19.17
C GLU A 422 -18.59 -11.24 -17.83
N ILE A 423 -17.90 -10.13 -17.50
CA ILE A 423 -17.21 -9.98 -16.20
C ILE A 423 -18.22 -10.16 -15.07
N GLY A 424 -19.35 -9.46 -15.12
CA GLY A 424 -20.38 -9.51 -14.09
C GLY A 424 -20.87 -10.94 -13.83
N LYS A 425 -21.21 -11.68 -14.88
CA LYS A 425 -21.63 -13.06 -14.78
C LYS A 425 -20.57 -13.95 -14.12
N ARG A 426 -19.33 -13.91 -14.62
CA ARG A 426 -18.22 -14.76 -14.12
C ARG A 426 -17.86 -14.43 -12.69
N VAL A 427 -17.82 -13.16 -12.33
CA VAL A 427 -17.54 -12.66 -10.97
C VAL A 427 -18.64 -13.11 -10.00
N GLU A 428 -19.91 -12.95 -10.37
CA GLU A 428 -21.04 -13.40 -9.54
C GLU A 428 -21.08 -14.93 -9.38
N GLU A 429 -20.68 -15.70 -10.37
CA GLU A 429 -20.53 -17.16 -10.26
C GLU A 429 -19.48 -17.55 -9.21
N VAL A 430 -18.32 -16.88 -9.18
CA VAL A 430 -17.27 -17.10 -8.18
C VAL A 430 -17.81 -16.78 -6.78
N LEU A 431 -18.40 -15.60 -6.60
CA LEU A 431 -18.93 -15.15 -5.31
C LEU A 431 -20.09 -16.00 -4.82
N SER A 432 -20.94 -16.50 -5.71
CA SER A 432 -22.02 -17.44 -5.38
C SER A 432 -21.47 -18.76 -4.85
N LYS A 433 -20.48 -19.34 -5.52
CA LYS A 433 -19.81 -20.58 -5.09
C LYS A 433 -19.12 -20.41 -3.73
N ALA A 434 -18.58 -19.22 -3.48
CA ALA A 434 -17.94 -18.86 -2.21
C ALA A 434 -18.94 -18.60 -1.06
N GLY A 435 -20.25 -18.51 -1.34
CA GLY A 435 -21.29 -18.38 -0.31
C GLY A 435 -21.63 -16.94 0.09
N TYR A 436 -21.30 -15.94 -0.73
CA TYR A 436 -21.66 -14.54 -0.45
C TYR A 436 -23.15 -14.25 -0.55
N TYR A 437 -23.92 -15.04 -1.30
CA TYR A 437 -25.34 -14.80 -1.52
C TYR A 437 -26.27 -15.69 -0.71
N ASP A 438 -25.75 -16.68 0.02
CA ASP A 438 -26.53 -17.61 0.85
C ASP A 438 -26.31 -17.41 2.37
N GLY A 439 -25.63 -16.33 2.75
CA GLY A 439 -25.37 -15.95 4.13
C GLY A 439 -24.29 -16.79 4.85
N LYS A 440 -23.56 -17.66 4.13
CA LYS A 440 -22.46 -18.44 4.70
C LYS A 440 -21.21 -17.57 4.93
N LYS A 441 -20.97 -16.59 4.08
CA LYS A 441 -19.94 -15.56 4.31
C LYS A 441 -20.60 -14.25 4.69
N LYS A 442 -20.06 -13.60 5.74
CA LYS A 442 -20.44 -12.23 6.09
C LYS A 442 -19.65 -11.25 5.24
N LEU A 443 -20.33 -10.19 4.83
CA LEU A 443 -19.68 -9.05 4.21
C LEU A 443 -18.74 -8.43 5.23
N ALA A 444 -17.45 -8.30 4.91
CA ALA A 444 -16.55 -7.48 5.72
C ALA A 444 -17.02 -6.03 5.64
N GLN A 445 -17.22 -5.42 6.80
CA GLN A 445 -17.57 -4.00 6.94
C GLN A 445 -16.33 -3.16 7.13
#